data_1aae7d93287480bbe4ddbd5bcad880ab
#
_entry.id   1aae7d93287480bbe4ddbd5bcad880ab
#
_cell.length_a   1.000
_cell.length_b   1.000
_cell.length_c   1.000
_cell.angle_alpha   90.00
_cell.angle_beta   90.00
_cell.angle_gamma   90.00
#
_symmetry.space_group_name_H-M   'P 1'
#
loop_
_entity.id
_entity.type
_entity.pdbx_description
1 polymer ?
#
loop_
_entity_poly.entity_id
_entity_poly.type
_entity_poly.pdbx_seq_one_letter_code
_entity_poly.pdbx_strand_id
1 'polypeptide(L)'
;MSADVTAPPPVIERWLQVIEDGQTAQLDDMLAEDAVFYSPAVFTPQRGRATAVAYLRAAEQMFSATNFHYVEKWYGENSAVLHFAADVDGLSLEGIDMIHWNDAGKITSIKVMIRPFKALQAVIGRMAELLAGR
;
A
#
# COMPACT_ATOMS: atom_id res chain seq x y z
N MET A 1 -9.85 25.35 9.54
CA MET A 1 -9.73 24.63 8.94
C MET A 1 -10.76 23.93 8.74
N SER A 2 -10.90 23.49 8.06
CA SER A 2 -12.10 22.93 7.81
C SER A 2 -12.04 21.46 7.67
N ALA A 3 -13.09 20.80 8.03
CA ALA A 3 -13.15 19.35 7.98
C ALA A 3 -13.03 18.83 6.55
N ASP A 4 -13.28 19.66 5.56
CA ASP A 4 -13.25 19.19 4.19
C ASP A 4 -11.86 18.80 3.77
N VAL A 5 -10.83 19.37 4.37
CA VAL A 5 -9.48 19.01 4.03
C VAL A 5 -9.16 17.57 4.39
N THR A 6 -10.02 16.93 5.17
CA THR A 6 -9.82 15.54 5.54
C THR A 6 -10.57 14.56 4.67
N ALA A 7 -11.38 15.06 3.73
CA ALA A 7 -12.12 14.18 2.83
C ALA A 7 -11.17 13.56 1.80
N PRO A 8 -11.18 12.22 1.67
CA PRO A 8 -10.27 11.58 0.72
C PRO A 8 -10.69 11.84 -0.72
N PRO A 9 -9.71 11.99 -1.63
CA PRO A 9 -10.03 12.00 -3.07
C PRO A 9 -10.67 10.66 -3.48
N PRO A 10 -11.45 10.64 -4.57
CA PRO A 10 -12.13 9.40 -4.96
C PRO A 10 -11.22 8.18 -5.11
N VAL A 11 -10.00 8.36 -5.63
CA VAL A 11 -9.04 7.27 -5.77
C VAL A 11 -8.69 6.69 -4.40
N ILE A 12 -8.47 7.56 -3.43
CA ILE A 12 -8.09 7.12 -2.08
C ILE A 12 -9.29 6.55 -1.34
N GLU A 13 -10.47 7.12 -1.54
CA GLU A 13 -11.68 6.55 -0.95
C GLU A 13 -11.87 5.11 -1.38
N ARG A 14 -11.68 4.82 -2.67
CA ARG A 14 -11.78 3.47 -3.20
C ARG A 14 -10.65 2.58 -2.65
N TRP A 15 -9.44 3.12 -2.57
CA TRP A 15 -8.30 2.39 -2.00
C TRP A 15 -8.60 1.94 -0.57
N LEU A 16 -9.11 2.86 0.26
CA LEU A 16 -9.42 2.54 1.65
C LEU A 16 -10.48 1.45 1.75
N GLN A 17 -11.49 1.48 0.88
CA GLN A 17 -12.52 0.45 0.87
C GLN A 17 -11.94 -0.91 0.50
N VAL A 18 -11.08 -0.96 -0.51
CA VAL A 18 -10.45 -2.21 -0.95
C VAL A 18 -9.59 -2.81 0.16
N ILE A 19 -8.81 -1.96 0.84
CA ILE A 19 -7.95 -2.42 1.93
C ILE A 19 -8.79 -2.92 3.10
N GLU A 20 -9.83 -2.18 3.47
CA GLU A 20 -10.70 -2.56 4.60
C GLU A 20 -11.45 -3.85 4.33
N ASP A 21 -11.96 -4.03 3.10
CA ASP A 21 -12.78 -5.19 2.75
C ASP A 21 -11.97 -6.38 2.23
N GLY A 22 -10.67 -6.20 2.01
CA GLY A 22 -9.82 -7.26 1.46
C GLY A 22 -10.14 -7.61 0.01
N GLN A 23 -10.78 -6.69 -0.73
CA GLN A 23 -11.23 -6.96 -2.10
C GLN A 23 -10.15 -6.66 -3.12
N THR A 24 -9.05 -7.38 -3.04
CA THR A 24 -7.88 -7.14 -3.89
C THR A 24 -8.13 -7.45 -5.37
N ALA A 25 -9.23 -8.12 -5.69
CA ALA A 25 -9.59 -8.34 -7.09
C ALA A 25 -9.82 -7.02 -7.83
N GLN A 26 -10.18 -5.95 -7.11
CA GLN A 26 -10.41 -4.63 -7.74
C GLN A 26 -9.12 -3.91 -8.11
N LEU A 27 -7.98 -4.37 -7.59
CA LEU A 27 -6.71 -3.67 -7.82
C LEU A 27 -6.33 -3.59 -9.30
N ASP A 28 -6.62 -4.63 -10.08
CA ASP A 28 -6.34 -4.60 -11.51
C ASP A 28 -7.01 -3.41 -12.20
N ASP A 29 -8.22 -3.09 -11.76
CA ASP A 29 -9.00 -2.02 -12.35
C ASP A 29 -8.58 -0.64 -11.86
N MET A 30 -7.93 -0.58 -10.70
CA MET A 30 -7.52 0.67 -10.08
C MET A 30 -6.15 1.15 -10.53
N LEU A 31 -5.30 0.25 -11.01
CA LEU A 31 -3.94 0.59 -11.38
C LEU A 31 -3.81 0.86 -12.87
N ALA A 32 -2.94 1.83 -13.22
CA ALA A 32 -2.58 2.07 -14.60
C ALA A 32 -1.80 0.87 -15.13
N GLU A 33 -1.80 0.69 -16.43
CA GLU A 33 -1.11 -0.44 -17.06
C GLU A 33 0.39 -0.43 -16.77
N ASP A 34 0.98 0.77 -16.69
CA ASP A 34 2.40 0.96 -16.41
C ASP A 34 2.68 1.30 -14.95
N ALA A 35 1.77 0.95 -14.05
CA ALA A 35 1.95 1.22 -12.63
C ALA A 35 3.23 0.59 -12.10
N VAL A 36 3.84 1.27 -11.10
CA VAL A 36 5.10 0.82 -10.50
C VAL A 36 4.92 0.68 -8.99
N PHE A 37 5.43 -0.43 -8.45
CA PHE A 37 5.48 -0.65 -7.01
C PHE A 37 6.91 -0.48 -6.52
N TYR A 38 7.11 0.35 -5.50
CA TYR A 38 8.41 0.58 -4.87
C TYR A 38 8.40 -0.11 -3.50
N SER A 39 9.07 -1.24 -3.44
CA SER A 39 9.14 -2.06 -2.22
C SER A 39 10.04 -1.42 -1.16
N PRO A 40 9.72 -1.56 0.13
CA PRO A 40 10.66 -1.12 1.18
C PRO A 40 11.87 -2.04 1.32
N ALA A 41 11.88 -3.17 0.63
CA ALA A 41 12.93 -4.18 0.75
C ALA A 41 14.02 -4.03 -0.31
N VAL A 42 13.67 -3.63 -1.54
CA VAL A 42 14.63 -3.52 -2.64
C VAL A 42 14.47 -2.17 -3.33
N PHE A 43 15.59 -1.59 -3.74
CA PHE A 43 15.57 -0.28 -4.38
C PHE A 43 15.04 -0.33 -5.82
N THR A 44 15.21 -1.45 -6.52
CA THR A 44 14.79 -1.59 -7.91
C THR A 44 13.25 -1.51 -8.01
N PRO A 45 12.72 -0.61 -8.84
CA PRO A 45 11.27 -0.50 -9.02
C PRO A 45 10.67 -1.79 -9.61
N GLN A 46 9.51 -2.16 -9.13
CA GLN A 46 8.78 -3.32 -9.64
C GLN A 46 7.74 -2.81 -10.64
N ARG A 47 8.02 -2.99 -11.92
CA ARG A 47 7.27 -2.31 -12.97
C ARG A 47 6.17 -3.16 -13.58
N GLY A 48 5.07 -2.50 -13.93
CA GLY A 48 3.94 -3.10 -14.61
C GLY A 48 2.80 -3.43 -13.66
N ARG A 49 1.57 -3.31 -14.16
CA ARG A 49 0.38 -3.52 -13.34
C ARG A 49 0.33 -4.91 -12.72
N ALA A 50 0.62 -5.94 -13.50
CA ALA A 50 0.56 -7.31 -12.99
C ALA A 50 1.52 -7.52 -11.82
N THR A 51 2.73 -6.99 -11.94
CA THR A 51 3.73 -7.08 -10.88
C THR A 51 3.29 -6.28 -9.66
N ALA A 52 2.84 -5.05 -9.88
CA ALA A 52 2.38 -4.19 -8.78
C ALA A 52 1.23 -4.84 -8.03
N VAL A 53 0.25 -5.39 -8.74
CA VAL A 53 -0.90 -6.05 -8.13
C VAL A 53 -0.45 -7.27 -7.32
N ALA A 54 0.52 -8.03 -7.81
CA ALA A 54 1.01 -9.20 -7.08
C ALA A 54 1.62 -8.79 -5.73
N TYR A 55 2.40 -7.70 -5.71
CA TYR A 55 2.97 -7.20 -4.47
C TYR A 55 1.89 -6.68 -3.52
N LEU A 56 0.90 -5.98 -4.04
CA LEU A 56 -0.18 -5.42 -3.21
C LEU A 56 -1.04 -6.53 -2.60
N ARG A 57 -1.32 -7.58 -3.37
CA ARG A 57 -2.07 -8.72 -2.85
C ARG A 57 -1.29 -9.45 -1.76
N ALA A 58 0.01 -9.64 -1.97
CA ALA A 58 0.86 -10.26 -0.96
C ALA A 58 0.90 -9.41 0.31
N ALA A 59 1.00 -8.09 0.16
CA ALA A 59 1.02 -7.18 1.30
C ALA A 59 -0.29 -7.22 2.07
N GLU A 60 -1.41 -7.22 1.37
CA GLU A 60 -2.72 -7.29 2.00
C GLU A 60 -2.87 -8.60 2.79
N GLN A 61 -2.44 -9.69 2.19
CA GLN A 61 -2.48 -10.99 2.84
C GLN A 61 -1.57 -11.04 4.07
N MET A 62 -0.37 -10.48 3.96
CA MET A 62 0.59 -10.43 5.05
C MET A 62 0.07 -9.60 6.22
N PHE A 63 -0.56 -8.45 5.94
CA PHE A 63 -1.07 -7.57 6.98
C PHE A 63 -2.41 -8.02 7.56
N SER A 64 -3.05 -9.02 6.97
CA SER A 64 -4.29 -9.57 7.49
C SER A 64 -4.05 -10.11 8.90
N ALA A 65 -4.93 -9.77 9.84
CA ALA A 65 -4.84 -10.20 11.23
C ALA A 65 -3.62 -9.67 11.98
N THR A 66 -3.04 -8.55 11.53
CA THR A 66 -1.90 -7.92 12.21
C THR A 66 -2.27 -6.59 12.87
N ASN A 67 -3.55 -6.34 13.06
CA ASN A 67 -4.04 -5.07 13.61
C ASN A 67 -3.61 -3.89 12.72
N PHE A 68 -3.54 -4.13 11.42
CA PHE A 68 -3.20 -3.09 10.44
C PHE A 68 -4.28 -2.02 10.44
N HIS A 69 -3.87 -0.76 10.57
CA HIS A 69 -4.81 0.36 10.49
C HIS A 69 -4.08 1.63 10.06
N TYR A 70 -4.80 2.52 9.38
CA TYR A 70 -4.25 3.81 9.02
C TYR A 70 -4.43 4.77 10.19
N VAL A 71 -3.33 5.48 10.53
CA VAL A 71 -3.26 6.40 11.67
C VAL A 71 -3.56 7.81 11.21
N GLU A 72 -2.96 8.22 10.11
CA GLU A 72 -3.07 9.59 9.61
C GLU A 72 -2.90 9.59 8.09
N LYS A 73 -3.54 10.58 7.43
CA LYS A 73 -3.56 10.63 5.97
C LYS A 73 -3.36 12.07 5.50
N TRP A 74 -2.55 12.23 4.46
CA TRP A 74 -2.31 13.53 3.84
C TRP A 74 -2.64 13.44 2.36
N TYR A 75 -3.35 14.43 1.82
CA TYR A 75 -3.80 14.41 0.43
C TYR A 75 -3.23 15.56 -0.36
N GLY A 76 -2.67 15.25 -1.53
CA GLY A 76 -2.31 16.23 -2.53
C GLY A 76 -3.31 16.20 -3.67
N GLU A 77 -3.02 16.90 -4.75
CA GLU A 77 -3.92 16.97 -5.90
C GLU A 77 -4.05 15.61 -6.59
N ASN A 78 -2.92 14.95 -6.86
CA ASN A 78 -2.89 13.63 -7.50
C ASN A 78 -2.01 12.66 -6.72
N SER A 79 -1.95 12.83 -5.40
CA SER A 79 -1.11 12.00 -4.54
C SER A 79 -1.64 11.98 -3.12
N ALA A 80 -1.20 10.97 -2.36
CA ALA A 80 -1.55 10.87 -0.95
C ALA A 80 -0.46 10.14 -0.21
N VAL A 81 -0.32 10.45 1.08
CA VAL A 81 0.54 9.70 1.99
C VAL A 81 -0.36 9.15 3.07
N LEU A 82 -0.34 7.84 3.25
CA LEU A 82 -1.18 7.16 4.24
C LEU A 82 -0.27 6.50 5.27
N HIS A 83 -0.31 6.99 6.49
CA HIS A 83 0.51 6.48 7.61
C HIS A 83 -0.23 5.32 8.27
N PHE A 84 0.40 4.16 8.36
CA PHE A 84 -0.22 2.97 8.94
C PHE A 84 0.61 2.42 10.09
N ALA A 85 -0.02 1.59 10.91
CA ALA A 85 0.62 0.85 11.98
C ALA A 85 0.12 -0.59 11.94
N ALA A 86 0.95 -1.52 12.43
CA ALA A 86 0.61 -2.93 12.49
C ALA A 86 1.54 -3.65 13.46
N ASP A 87 1.20 -4.89 13.79
CA ASP A 87 2.04 -5.75 14.62
C ASP A 87 2.30 -7.03 13.84
N VAL A 88 3.55 -7.25 13.45
CA VAL A 88 3.94 -8.42 12.65
C VAL A 88 4.94 -9.25 13.45
N ASP A 89 4.62 -10.51 13.68
CA ASP A 89 5.47 -11.45 14.44
C ASP A 89 5.86 -10.88 15.81
N GLY A 90 4.91 -10.19 16.46
CA GLY A 90 5.15 -9.62 17.78
C GLY A 90 5.93 -8.32 17.77
N LEU A 91 6.24 -7.79 16.61
CA LEU A 91 6.99 -6.53 16.48
C LEU A 91 6.07 -5.42 15.99
N SER A 92 6.03 -4.32 16.73
CA SER A 92 5.25 -3.16 16.33
C SER A 92 5.98 -2.43 15.21
N LEU A 93 5.23 -2.02 14.19
CA LEU A 93 5.78 -1.28 13.07
C LEU A 93 4.87 -0.13 12.68
N GLU A 94 5.45 0.80 11.96
CA GLU A 94 4.67 1.82 11.27
C GLU A 94 5.32 2.08 9.92
N GLY A 95 4.52 2.57 9.00
CA GLY A 95 5.00 2.84 7.67
C GLY A 95 4.12 3.84 6.96
N ILE A 96 4.48 4.12 5.72
CA ILE A 96 3.67 4.98 4.87
C ILE A 96 3.51 4.34 3.50
N ASP A 97 2.32 4.57 2.93
CA ASP A 97 2.04 4.32 1.52
C ASP A 97 2.02 5.67 0.83
N MET A 98 2.90 5.87 -0.14
CA MET A 98 2.88 7.07 -0.98
C MET A 98 2.26 6.69 -2.30
N ILE A 99 1.07 7.21 -2.58
CA ILE A 99 0.28 6.82 -3.74
C ILE A 99 0.15 7.99 -4.70
N HIS A 100 0.42 7.75 -5.99
CA HIS A 100 0.22 8.74 -7.05
C HIS A 100 -0.77 8.18 -8.06
N TRP A 101 -1.56 9.06 -8.68
CA TRP A 101 -2.50 8.66 -9.73
C TRP A 101 -2.53 9.71 -10.83
N ASN A 102 -3.05 9.30 -11.99
CA ASN A 102 -3.14 10.19 -13.15
C ASN A 102 -4.52 10.85 -13.21
N ASP A 103 -4.72 11.70 -14.20
CA ASP A 103 -5.98 12.45 -14.37
C ASP A 103 -7.16 11.53 -14.68
N ALA A 104 -6.89 10.32 -15.15
CA ALA A 104 -7.95 9.33 -15.38
C ALA A 104 -8.33 8.58 -14.09
N GLY A 105 -7.70 8.92 -12.98
CA GLY A 105 -7.99 8.28 -11.70
C GLY A 105 -7.37 6.89 -11.55
N LYS A 106 -6.35 6.58 -12.34
CA LYS A 106 -5.65 5.29 -12.23
C LYS A 106 -4.35 5.48 -11.46
N ILE A 107 -4.09 4.59 -10.51
CA ILE A 107 -2.87 4.66 -9.69
C ILE A 107 -1.66 4.36 -10.55
N THR A 108 -0.68 5.27 -10.53
CA THR A 108 0.54 5.15 -11.34
C THR A 108 1.73 4.67 -10.53
N SER A 109 1.72 4.87 -9.22
CA SER A 109 2.80 4.34 -8.38
C SER A 109 2.36 4.23 -6.93
N ILE A 110 2.95 3.25 -6.25
CA ILE A 110 2.78 3.07 -4.82
C ILE A 110 4.18 2.79 -4.27
N LYS A 111 4.61 3.64 -3.32
CA LYS A 111 5.91 3.50 -2.68
C LYS A 111 5.68 3.27 -1.18
N VAL A 112 6.32 2.26 -0.63
CA VAL A 112 6.11 1.87 0.77
C VAL A 112 7.41 2.03 1.56
N MET A 113 7.32 2.65 2.73
CA MET A 113 8.44 2.76 3.68
C MET A 113 7.97 2.24 5.02
N ILE A 114 8.85 1.50 5.71
CA ILE A 114 8.50 0.85 6.97
C ILE A 114 9.63 1.00 7.97
N ARG A 115 9.28 1.24 9.22
CA ARG A 115 10.21 1.29 10.34
C ARG A 115 9.66 0.46 11.51
N PRO A 116 10.47 0.01 12.49
CA PRO A 116 11.94 0.05 12.49
C PRO A 116 12.54 -1.07 11.66
N PHE A 117 13.85 -1.08 11.55
CA PHE A 117 14.56 -2.08 10.73
C PHE A 117 14.19 -3.52 11.09
N LYS A 118 14.09 -3.80 12.38
CA LYS A 118 13.80 -5.16 12.85
C LYS A 118 12.42 -5.64 12.35
N ALA A 119 11.42 -4.77 12.41
CA ALA A 119 10.08 -5.10 11.90
C ALA A 119 10.09 -5.22 10.39
N LEU A 120 10.86 -4.37 9.70
CA LEU A 120 10.99 -4.45 8.25
C LEU A 120 11.59 -5.81 7.84
N GLN A 121 12.56 -6.33 8.61
CA GLN A 121 13.11 -7.67 8.34
C GLN A 121 12.03 -8.74 8.39
N ALA A 122 11.14 -8.67 9.39
CA ALA A 122 10.03 -9.62 9.51
C ALA A 122 9.08 -9.51 8.31
N VAL A 123 8.79 -8.27 7.89
CA VAL A 123 7.93 -8.02 6.73
C VAL A 123 8.56 -8.63 5.47
N ILE A 124 9.86 -8.41 5.27
CA ILE A 124 10.57 -8.94 4.11
C ILE A 124 10.44 -10.47 4.05
N GLY A 125 10.65 -11.14 5.19
CA GLY A 125 10.53 -12.60 5.25
C GLY A 125 9.15 -13.09 4.88
N ARG A 126 8.11 -12.44 5.42
CA ARG A 126 6.72 -12.82 5.13
C ARG A 126 6.37 -12.57 3.67
N MET A 127 6.78 -11.43 3.14
CA MET A 127 6.52 -11.10 1.74
C MET A 127 7.21 -12.08 0.79
N ALA A 128 8.45 -12.45 1.12
CA ALA A 128 9.19 -13.41 0.29
C ALA A 128 8.45 -14.75 0.21
N GLU A 129 7.92 -15.22 1.34
CA GLU A 129 7.15 -16.47 1.36
C GLU A 129 5.91 -16.38 0.49
N LEU A 130 5.17 -15.29 0.61
CA LEU A 130 3.92 -15.10 -0.13
C LEU A 130 4.16 -14.97 -1.62
N LEU A 131 5.21 -14.24 -2.01
CA LEU A 131 5.53 -14.04 -3.42
C LEU A 131 6.08 -15.32 -4.06
N ALA A 132 6.80 -16.14 -3.29
CA ALA A 132 7.33 -17.41 -3.79
C ALA A 132 6.23 -18.44 -4.02
N GLY A 133 5.13 -18.32 -3.28
CA GLY A 133 4.03 -19.28 -3.38
C GLY A 133 3.03 -19.04 -4.50
N ARG A 134 3.22 -17.97 -5.28
CA ARG A 134 2.27 -17.67 -6.35
C ARG A 134 2.63 -18.30 -7.71
#